data_a9d861ee1bac61b0f095bf386ea1699a
#
_entry.id   a9d861ee1bac61b0f095bf386ea1699a
#
_cell.length_a   1.000
_cell.length_b   1.000
_cell.length_c   1.000
_cell.angle_alpha   90.00
_cell.angle_beta   90.00
_cell.angle_gamma   90.00
#
_symmetry.space_group_name_H-M   'P 1'
#
loop_
_entity.id
_entity.type
_entity.pdbx_description
1 polymer ?
#
loop_
_entity_poly.entity_id
_entity_poly.type
_entity_poly.pdbx_seq_one_letter_code
_entity_poly.pdbx_strand_id
1 'polypeptide(L)'
;MFVVICYDIPDDKRRNRIGKLLEGYGNRVQKSVFECDLKPDNLSILKQRLAKMIKNEDTLRYYYLCAQCVSKVEVLNGLPVSRAQLYFAI
;
A
#
# COMPACT_ATOMS: atom_id res chain seq x y z
N MET A 1 11.24 -0.75 2.14
CA MET A 1 10.82 -0.90 0.73
C MET A 1 9.50 -0.19 0.54
N PHE A 2 9.42 0.68 -0.44
CA PHE A 2 8.19 1.45 -0.70
C PHE A 2 7.33 0.71 -1.72
N VAL A 3 6.07 0.50 -1.37
CA VAL A 3 5.14 -0.20 -2.25
C VAL A 3 3.80 0.52 -2.27
N VAL A 4 3.25 0.67 -3.48
CA VAL A 4 1.89 1.17 -3.68
C VAL A 4 0.99 -0.04 -3.91
N ILE A 5 -0.05 -0.17 -3.11
CA ILE A 5 -0.99 -1.28 -3.21
C ILE A 5 -2.32 -0.74 -3.71
N CYS A 6 -2.74 -1.25 -4.87
CA CYS A 6 -4.00 -0.88 -5.49
C CYS A 6 -4.89 -2.11 -5.58
N TYR A 7 -6.18 -1.96 -5.29
CA TYR A 7 -7.08 -3.09 -5.36
C TYR A 7 -8.45 -2.69 -5.89
N ASP A 8 -9.13 -3.65 -6.49
CA ASP A 8 -10.50 -3.53 -6.95
C ASP A 8 -11.24 -4.77 -6.48
N ILE A 9 -12.11 -4.60 -5.49
CA ILE A 9 -12.79 -5.69 -4.82
C ILE A 9 -14.28 -5.39 -4.81
N PRO A 10 -15.07 -6.15 -5.61
CA PRO A 10 -16.52 -5.89 -5.71
C PRO A 10 -17.28 -6.09 -4.40
N ASP A 11 -16.88 -7.05 -3.56
CA ASP A 11 -17.57 -7.33 -2.32
C ASP A 11 -17.25 -6.28 -1.25
N ASP A 12 -18.29 -5.60 -0.75
CA ASP A 12 -18.13 -4.50 0.20
C ASP A 12 -17.44 -4.94 1.50
N LYS A 13 -17.88 -6.06 2.06
CA LYS A 13 -17.34 -6.52 3.35
C LYS A 13 -15.87 -6.90 3.22
N ARG A 14 -15.53 -7.61 2.14
CA ARG A 14 -14.15 -8.02 1.91
C ARG A 14 -13.28 -6.81 1.60
N ARG A 15 -13.77 -5.87 0.79
CA ARG A 15 -13.06 -4.63 0.49
C ARG A 15 -12.75 -3.86 1.77
N ASN A 16 -13.72 -3.75 2.66
CA ASN A 16 -13.53 -3.02 3.92
C ASN A 16 -12.53 -3.72 4.84
N ARG A 17 -12.57 -5.06 4.90
CA ARG A 17 -11.60 -5.81 5.70
C ARG A 17 -10.19 -5.66 5.19
N ILE A 18 -10.02 -5.68 3.88
CA ILE A 18 -8.69 -5.50 3.27
C ILE A 18 -8.18 -4.09 3.52
N GLY A 19 -9.05 -3.08 3.35
CA GLY A 19 -8.68 -1.71 3.65
C GLY A 19 -8.26 -1.53 5.10
N LYS A 20 -8.99 -2.15 6.02
CA LYS A 20 -8.68 -2.05 7.44
C LYS A 20 -7.34 -2.72 7.76
N LEU A 21 -7.06 -3.86 7.15
CA LEU A 21 -5.75 -4.51 7.32
C LEU A 21 -4.65 -3.60 6.81
N LEU A 22 -4.82 -3.01 5.64
CA LEU A 22 -3.81 -2.14 5.04
C LEU A 22 -3.56 -0.88 5.86
N GLU A 23 -4.56 -0.37 6.56
CA GLU A 23 -4.39 0.79 7.45
C GLU A 23 -3.36 0.55 8.54
N GLY A 24 -3.16 -0.69 8.93
CA GLY A 24 -2.12 -1.06 9.89
C GLY A 24 -0.72 -1.13 9.31
N TYR A 25 -0.59 -1.04 7.98
CA TYR A 25 0.70 -1.18 7.29
C TYR A 25 1.12 0.05 6.52
N GLY A 26 0.20 0.95 6.22
CA GLY A 26 0.53 2.13 5.43
C GLY A 26 -0.56 3.18 5.47
N ASN A 27 -0.50 4.10 4.52
CA ASN A 27 -1.41 5.24 4.46
C ASN A 27 -2.32 5.15 3.25
N ARG A 28 -3.62 5.33 3.49
CA ARG A 28 -4.60 5.38 2.41
C ARG A 28 -4.49 6.73 1.70
N VAL A 29 -4.23 6.70 0.39
CA VAL A 29 -4.12 7.91 -0.42
C VAL A 29 -5.28 8.07 -1.38
N GLN A 30 -5.99 6.98 -1.68
CA GLN A 30 -7.23 6.95 -2.45
C GLN A 30 -8.09 5.84 -1.85
N LYS A 31 -9.35 5.73 -2.28
CA LYS A 31 -10.28 4.73 -1.72
C LYS A 31 -9.68 3.33 -1.69
N SER A 32 -9.00 2.95 -2.75
CA SER A 32 -8.43 1.60 -2.90
C SER A 32 -6.95 1.66 -3.25
N VAL A 33 -6.24 2.66 -2.73
CA VAL A 33 -4.81 2.84 -2.96
C VAL A 33 -4.14 3.18 -1.64
N PHE A 34 -3.12 2.40 -1.32
CA PHE A 34 -2.30 2.60 -0.11
C PHE A 34 -0.83 2.76 -0.50
N GLU A 35 -0.15 3.64 0.22
CA GLU A 35 1.30 3.78 0.15
C GLU A 35 1.88 3.22 1.44
N CYS A 36 2.77 2.23 1.29
CA CYS A 36 3.36 1.53 2.42
C CYS A 36 4.88 1.55 2.30
N ASP A 37 5.55 1.89 3.39
CA ASP A 37 7.01 1.82 3.47
C ASP A 37 7.36 0.77 4.51
N LEU A 38 7.71 -0.42 4.06
CA LEU A 38 7.82 -1.60 4.90
C LEU A 38 9.18 -2.27 4.79
N LYS A 39 9.61 -2.84 5.90
CA LYS A 39 10.74 -3.77 5.88
C LYS A 39 10.32 -5.02 5.11
N PRO A 40 11.28 -5.72 4.47
CA PRO A 40 10.95 -6.92 3.67
C PRO A 40 10.15 -7.97 4.43
N ASP A 41 10.46 -8.19 5.71
CA ASP A 41 9.74 -9.18 6.52
C ASP A 41 8.28 -8.81 6.70
N ASN A 42 8.01 -7.54 7.01
CA ASN A 42 6.66 -7.05 7.20
C ASN A 42 5.86 -7.09 5.91
N LEU A 43 6.51 -6.77 4.79
CA LEU A 43 5.88 -6.86 3.48
C LEU A 43 5.51 -8.29 3.15
N SER A 44 6.40 -9.24 3.44
CA SER A 44 6.15 -10.66 3.21
C SER A 44 4.92 -11.14 3.99
N ILE A 45 4.83 -10.75 5.26
CA ILE A 45 3.68 -11.10 6.11
C ILE A 45 2.39 -10.51 5.55
N LEU A 46 2.43 -9.24 5.16
CA LEU A 46 1.27 -8.57 4.59
C LEU A 46 0.79 -9.28 3.32
N LYS A 47 1.72 -9.62 2.43
CA LYS A 47 1.37 -10.30 1.18
C LYS A 47 0.73 -11.67 1.45
N GLN A 48 1.21 -12.41 2.44
CA GLN A 48 0.62 -13.67 2.81
C GLN A 48 -0.80 -13.50 3.34
N ARG A 49 -1.01 -12.48 4.17
CA ARG A 49 -2.35 -12.20 4.72
C ARG A 49 -3.33 -11.81 3.63
N LEU A 50 -2.91 -10.94 2.72
CA LEU A 50 -3.75 -10.52 1.60
C LEU A 50 -4.09 -11.68 0.68
N ALA A 51 -3.12 -12.56 0.42
CA ALA A 51 -3.36 -13.72 -0.45
C ALA A 51 -4.46 -14.62 0.08
N LYS A 52 -4.62 -14.70 1.40
CA LYS A 52 -5.68 -15.51 2.01
C LYS A 52 -7.06 -14.85 1.94
N MET A 53 -7.10 -13.54 1.75
CA MET A 53 -8.37 -12.78 1.73
C MET A 53 -8.93 -12.60 0.33
N ILE A 54 -8.08 -12.59 -0.68
CA ILE A 54 -8.45 -12.34 -2.08
C ILE A 54 -9.29 -13.48 -2.64
N LYS A 55 -10.31 -13.13 -3.43
CA LYS A 55 -11.16 -14.06 -4.17
C LYS A 55 -10.96 -13.89 -5.67
N ASN A 56 -11.57 -14.78 -6.46
CA ASN A 56 -11.33 -14.84 -7.90
C ASN A 56 -11.73 -13.56 -8.65
N GLU A 57 -12.78 -12.87 -8.20
CA GLU A 57 -13.22 -11.65 -8.84
C GLU A 57 -12.45 -10.41 -8.42
N ASP A 58 -11.54 -10.56 -7.44
CA ASP A 58 -10.78 -9.43 -6.91
C ASP A 58 -9.50 -9.23 -7.70
N THR A 59 -9.06 -7.98 -7.78
CA THR A 59 -7.73 -7.66 -8.27
C THR A 59 -6.98 -6.87 -7.21
N LEU A 60 -5.67 -7.14 -7.10
CA LEU A 60 -4.80 -6.43 -6.18
C LEU A 60 -3.42 -6.37 -6.81
N ARG A 61 -2.82 -5.17 -6.83
CA ARG A 61 -1.53 -4.94 -7.46
C ARG A 61 -0.56 -4.32 -6.47
N TYR A 62 0.69 -4.73 -6.58
CA TYR A 62 1.80 -4.15 -5.84
C TYR A 62 2.71 -3.43 -6.82
N TYR A 63 2.90 -2.14 -6.64
CA TYR A 63 3.87 -1.38 -7.42
C TYR A 63 5.02 -1.00 -6.52
N TYR A 64 6.20 -1.53 -6.81
CA TYR A 64 7.40 -1.28 -6.00
C TYR A 64 8.13 -0.09 -6.56
N LEU A 65 8.42 0.90 -5.71
CA LEU A 65 9.12 2.11 -6.11
C LEU A 65 10.47 2.17 -5.39
N CYS A 66 11.54 2.31 -6.15
CA CYS A 66 12.85 2.55 -5.56
C CYS A 66 12.91 3.96 -4.97
N ALA A 67 13.93 4.23 -4.16
CA ALA A 67 14.06 5.53 -3.50
C ALA A 67 14.07 6.68 -4.49
N GLN A 68 14.72 6.50 -5.63
CA GLN A 68 14.80 7.52 -6.68
C GLN A 68 13.42 7.78 -7.28
N CYS A 69 12.64 6.73 -7.52
CA CYS A 69 11.29 6.88 -8.05
C CYS A 69 10.36 7.56 -7.05
N VAL A 70 10.47 7.19 -5.77
CA VAL A 70 9.66 7.81 -4.72
C VAL A 70 9.95 9.30 -4.63
N SER A 71 11.21 9.71 -4.80
CA SER A 71 11.58 11.13 -4.73
C SER A 71 10.96 11.95 -5.87
N LYS A 72 10.50 11.29 -6.93
CA LYS A 72 9.87 11.94 -8.07
C LYS A 72 8.34 11.99 -8.00
N VAL A 73 7.75 11.42 -6.94
CA VAL A 73 6.31 11.48 -6.76
C VAL A 73 5.89 12.92 -6.47
N GLU A 74 4.90 13.38 -7.20
CA GLU A 74 4.35 14.73 -7.02
C GLU A 74 2.91 14.61 -6.54
N VAL A 75 2.57 15.41 -5.54
CA VAL A 75 1.22 15.47 -5.00
C VAL A 75 0.67 16.87 -5.26
N LEU A 76 -0.31 16.97 -6.16
CA LEU A 76 -0.92 18.24 -6.46
C LEU A 76 -1.83 18.71 -5.33
N ASN A 77 -2.62 17.80 -4.81
CA ASN A 77 -3.57 18.10 -3.75
C ASN A 77 -3.75 16.86 -2.89
N GLY A 78 -3.30 16.91 -1.65
CA GLY A 78 -3.35 15.80 -0.74
C GLY A 78 -2.20 15.82 0.23
N LEU A 79 -2.07 14.73 0.97
CA LEU A 79 -1.02 14.58 1.96
C LEU A 79 0.31 14.27 1.27
N PRO A 80 1.44 14.69 1.86
CA PRO A 80 2.76 14.32 1.34
C PRO A 80 2.94 12.81 1.33
N VAL A 81 3.85 12.33 0.46
CA VAL A 81 4.21 10.92 0.42
C VAL A 81 4.80 10.52 1.77
N SER A 82 4.28 9.42 2.34
CA SER A 82 4.71 8.93 3.64
C SER A 82 5.80 7.89 3.43
N ARG A 83 7.05 8.24 3.80
CA ARG A 83 8.22 7.37 3.67
C ARG A 83 9.01 7.38 4.96
N ALA A 84 9.18 6.20 5.56
CA ALA A 84 9.96 6.11 6.79
C ALA A 84 11.42 6.52 6.57
N GLN A 85 12.05 6.01 5.50
CA GLN A 85 13.45 6.32 5.26
C GLN A 85 13.69 7.78 4.89
N LEU A 86 12.67 8.53 4.53
CA LEU A 86 12.84 9.96 4.26
C LEU A 86 13.36 10.70 5.48
N TYR A 87 12.90 10.29 6.65
CA TYR A 87 13.32 10.92 7.90
C TYR A 87 14.75 10.61 8.26
N PHE A 88 15.27 9.50 7.77
CA PHE A 88 16.64 9.08 8.06
C PHE A 88 17.63 9.55 6.99
N ALA A 89 17.14 9.89 5.81
CA ALA A 89 17.97 10.39 4.73
C ALA A 89 18.36 11.85 4.96
N ILE A 90 17.62 12.52 5.76
CA ILE A 90 17.84 13.92 6.08
C ILE A 90 18.76 14.06 7.28
#